data_1d01d6fd1250ea3d3302505820a71ef6
#
_entry.id   1d01d6fd1250ea3d3302505820a71ef6
#
_cell.length_a   1.000
_cell.length_b   1.000
_cell.length_c   1.000
_cell.angle_alpha   90.00
_cell.angle_beta   90.00
_cell.angle_gamma   90.00
#
_symmetry.space_group_name_H-M   'P 1'
#
loop_
_entity.id
_entity.type
_entity.pdbx_description
1 polymer ?
#
loop_
_entity_poly.entity_id
_entity_poly.type
_entity_poly.pdbx_seq_one_letter_code
_entity_poly.pdbx_strand_id
1 'polypeptide(L)'
;MATLADLVAEHAEIEEPVVAHLQRLVAGWGVLSDLCFADLLLFVPVMGSSESFVVVGQVRPTTSQTLYLDDQVGHVINTDERRIVARAWQLGTVVEDEVRIPGRTEPARLVCIPVRWQGRLVAIMTRESALSVGRRPGLLERVYVEVFDRLARMISRGEYPFPVDETDVAETPRVGDGVLVLDASARVDYASPNAVNALHRLGLYSGIDGLRLDEAGLEQMAVSLSFQTHLPANEEVRDGETSVIIRCVPLLDQGVVTGALVLLRDVSDLRRRDRLLMSKDAAIREVHHRVKNNLQTISSLLRIQSRRMDPGQARHALEESERRVRSIAVVHEILSRDTTDQVDFNDILPSLARMAEDMGTSERPVRIIYRGEAGTMQAAVATPLAVVLNELLQNAAEHAWGPSVDGVAAPVGPTETVAALTDRPPPDGEPLLVDVQLERVGPELHVTVRDNGVGLPAGFSIDETTSLGLSIVRGLVGTQLGGTISMRTDGGTVVDLVIPVTHSSDDLENI
;
A
#
# COMPACT_ATOMS: atom_id res chain seq x y z
N MET A 1 9.25 13.53 -12.43
CA MET A 1 10.70 13.47 -12.72
C MET A 1 10.91 12.49 -13.85
N ALA A 2 11.74 12.83 -14.85
CA ALA A 2 12.09 11.89 -15.91
C ALA A 2 12.89 10.72 -15.31
N THR A 3 12.59 9.50 -15.70
CA THR A 3 13.34 8.31 -15.28
C THR A 3 14.66 8.21 -16.06
N LEU A 4 15.60 7.37 -15.60
CA LEU A 4 16.83 7.09 -16.35
C LEU A 4 16.51 6.62 -17.78
N ALA A 5 15.48 5.78 -17.95
CA ALA A 5 15.05 5.29 -19.25
C ALA A 5 14.53 6.43 -20.15
N ASP A 6 13.75 7.37 -19.61
CA ASP A 6 13.24 8.52 -20.35
C ASP A 6 14.39 9.40 -20.84
N LEU A 7 15.36 9.72 -19.97
CA LEU A 7 16.51 10.54 -20.31
C LEU A 7 17.42 9.88 -21.37
N VAL A 8 17.61 8.57 -21.26
CA VAL A 8 18.37 7.83 -22.27
C VAL A 8 17.63 7.82 -23.61
N ALA A 9 16.32 7.62 -23.61
CA ALA A 9 15.51 7.62 -24.83
C ALA A 9 15.49 9.00 -25.53
N GLU A 10 15.55 10.09 -24.74
CA GLU A 10 15.53 11.47 -25.26
C GLU A 10 16.89 11.89 -25.81
N HIS A 11 18.01 11.48 -25.18
CA HIS A 11 19.33 12.04 -25.44
C HIS A 11 20.34 11.06 -26.06
N ALA A 12 20.11 9.76 -25.95
CA ALA A 12 21.09 8.76 -26.35
C ALA A 12 20.45 7.61 -27.14
N GLU A 13 21.20 7.00 -28.06
CA GLU A 13 20.81 5.81 -28.81
C GLU A 13 21.39 4.57 -28.14
N ILE A 14 20.69 4.06 -27.13
CA ILE A 14 21.13 2.93 -26.30
C ILE A 14 20.08 1.82 -26.33
N GLU A 15 20.55 0.57 -26.53
CA GLU A 15 19.69 -0.61 -26.55
C GLU A 15 19.08 -0.89 -25.18
N GLU A 16 17.82 -1.37 -25.13
CA GLU A 16 17.07 -1.68 -23.91
C GLU A 16 17.84 -2.54 -22.88
N PRO A 17 18.61 -3.61 -23.28
CA PRO A 17 19.40 -4.39 -22.32
C PRO A 17 20.50 -3.58 -21.62
N VAL A 18 21.06 -2.58 -22.31
CA VAL A 18 22.08 -1.68 -21.72
C VAL A 18 21.40 -0.71 -20.75
N VAL A 19 20.22 -0.20 -21.09
CA VAL A 19 19.44 0.64 -20.17
C VAL A 19 19.14 -0.12 -18.88
N ALA A 20 18.69 -1.38 -18.98
CA ALA A 20 18.46 -2.24 -17.83
C ALA A 20 19.73 -2.48 -17.00
N HIS A 21 20.91 -2.59 -17.64
CA HIS A 21 22.19 -2.70 -16.94
C HIS A 21 22.51 -1.42 -16.16
N LEU A 22 22.32 -0.24 -16.77
CA LEU A 22 22.53 1.05 -16.10
C LEU A 22 21.55 1.29 -14.95
N GLN A 23 20.30 0.86 -15.10
CA GLN A 23 19.29 0.93 -14.02
C GLN A 23 19.70 0.06 -12.82
N ARG A 24 20.19 -1.18 -13.05
CA ARG A 24 20.72 -2.03 -11.98
C ARG A 24 21.95 -1.42 -11.31
N LEU A 25 22.83 -0.77 -12.07
CA LEU A 25 23.97 -0.05 -11.51
C LEU A 25 23.51 1.05 -10.56
N VAL A 26 22.54 1.88 -10.99
CA VAL A 26 21.99 3.00 -10.19
C VAL A 26 21.23 2.47 -8.97
N ALA A 27 20.53 1.34 -9.05
CA ALA A 27 19.84 0.74 -7.91
C ALA A 27 20.83 0.35 -6.78
N GLY A 28 22.06 -0.06 -7.12
CA GLY A 28 23.11 -0.38 -6.14
C GLY A 28 23.94 0.82 -5.63
N TRP A 29 23.68 2.01 -6.10
CA TRP A 29 24.54 3.19 -5.90
C TRP A 29 24.64 3.69 -4.48
N GLY A 30 23.61 3.51 -3.65
CA GLY A 30 23.66 3.89 -2.25
C GLY A 30 24.84 3.26 -1.51
N VAL A 31 25.10 1.98 -1.77
CA VAL A 31 26.24 1.25 -1.20
C VAL A 31 27.56 1.82 -1.72
N LEU A 32 27.67 2.05 -3.04
CA LEU A 32 28.90 2.57 -3.66
C LEU A 32 29.24 3.99 -3.14
N SER A 33 28.25 4.87 -3.08
CA SER A 33 28.42 6.26 -2.63
C SER A 33 28.84 6.31 -1.15
N ASP A 34 28.20 5.51 -0.29
CA ASP A 34 28.52 5.44 1.14
C ASP A 34 29.93 4.86 1.40
N LEU A 35 30.37 3.87 0.60
CA LEU A 35 31.71 3.30 0.69
C LEU A 35 32.80 4.30 0.27
N CYS A 36 32.56 5.15 -0.71
CA CYS A 36 33.55 6.10 -1.19
C CYS A 36 33.45 7.51 -0.59
N PHE A 37 32.45 7.76 0.25
CA PHE A 37 32.19 9.06 0.88
C PHE A 37 32.12 10.21 -0.15
N ALA A 38 31.54 9.97 -1.32
CA ALA A 38 31.58 10.87 -2.45
C ALA A 38 30.27 10.85 -3.25
N ASP A 39 30.01 11.95 -3.95
CA ASP A 39 28.94 12.00 -4.95
C ASP A 39 29.31 11.11 -6.14
N LEU A 40 28.31 10.38 -6.68
CA LEU A 40 28.46 9.63 -7.92
C LEU A 40 27.49 10.18 -8.97
N LEU A 41 28.01 10.41 -10.19
CA LEU A 41 27.24 10.82 -11.35
C LEU A 41 27.46 9.82 -12.50
N LEU A 42 26.42 9.58 -13.32
CA LEU A 42 26.47 8.71 -14.49
C LEU A 42 26.29 9.53 -15.75
N PHE A 43 27.25 9.42 -16.64
CA PHE A 43 27.30 10.13 -17.91
C PHE A 43 27.15 9.17 -19.07
N VAL A 44 26.24 9.49 -19.99
CA VAL A 44 26.01 8.76 -21.23
C VAL A 44 26.26 9.71 -22.41
N PRO A 45 26.92 9.26 -23.50
CA PRO A 45 27.14 10.10 -24.66
C PRO A 45 25.85 10.50 -25.33
N VAL A 46 25.74 11.78 -25.74
CA VAL A 46 24.57 12.28 -26.47
C VAL A 46 24.62 11.78 -27.92
N MET A 47 23.47 11.41 -28.45
CA MET A 47 23.31 10.95 -29.83
C MET A 47 23.90 11.95 -30.83
N GLY A 48 24.74 11.47 -31.76
CA GLY A 48 25.36 12.30 -32.80
C GLY A 48 26.53 13.17 -32.34
N SER A 49 26.93 13.11 -31.06
CA SER A 49 28.07 13.87 -30.51
C SER A 49 29.02 12.93 -29.75
N SER A 50 30.30 12.97 -30.09
CA SER A 50 31.36 12.31 -29.31
C SER A 50 31.91 13.20 -28.20
N GLU A 51 31.43 14.43 -28.08
CA GLU A 51 31.96 15.48 -27.22
C GLU A 51 30.95 15.99 -26.18
N SER A 52 29.73 15.48 -26.22
CA SER A 52 28.67 15.88 -25.28
C SER A 52 28.16 14.66 -24.53
N PHE A 53 27.84 14.84 -23.25
CA PHE A 53 27.36 13.80 -22.36
C PHE A 53 26.14 14.33 -21.59
N VAL A 54 25.17 13.46 -21.34
CA VAL A 54 24.04 13.76 -20.46
C VAL A 54 24.21 13.04 -19.13
N VAL A 55 23.89 13.71 -18.04
CA VAL A 55 23.85 13.10 -16.70
C VAL A 55 22.53 12.34 -16.56
N VAL A 56 22.59 11.02 -16.48
CA VAL A 56 21.39 10.16 -16.37
C VAL A 56 21.15 9.63 -14.96
N GLY A 57 22.07 9.90 -14.03
CA GLY A 57 21.91 9.51 -12.63
C GLY A 57 22.84 10.29 -11.71
N GLN A 58 22.38 10.56 -10.50
CA GLN A 58 23.15 11.15 -9.42
C GLN A 58 22.77 10.50 -8.10
N VAL A 59 23.76 10.20 -7.26
CA VAL A 59 23.56 9.83 -5.86
C VAL A 59 24.48 10.62 -4.96
N ARG A 60 23.95 11.02 -3.81
CA ARG A 60 24.68 11.72 -2.76
C ARG A 60 25.00 10.77 -1.61
N PRO A 61 26.19 10.83 -1.02
CA PRO A 61 26.54 9.97 0.10
C PRO A 61 25.71 10.33 1.34
N THR A 62 25.30 9.32 2.11
CA THR A 62 24.69 9.54 3.43
C THR A 62 25.76 9.67 4.53
N THR A 63 27.00 9.32 4.21
CA THR A 63 28.14 9.25 5.13
C THR A 63 29.05 10.50 5.09
N SER A 64 28.85 11.41 4.13
CA SER A 64 29.64 12.64 3.98
C SER A 64 28.83 13.79 3.37
N GLN A 65 29.46 14.97 3.28
CA GLN A 65 28.83 16.15 2.66
C GLN A 65 28.87 16.04 1.14
N THR A 66 27.73 16.31 0.48
CA THR A 66 27.64 16.42 -0.97
C THR A 66 28.38 17.62 -1.52
N LEU A 67 28.90 17.49 -2.73
CA LEU A 67 29.45 18.61 -3.50
C LEU A 67 28.37 19.44 -4.21
N TYR A 68 27.20 18.86 -4.44
CA TYR A 68 26.13 19.44 -5.23
C TYR A 68 24.91 19.79 -4.39
N LEU A 69 24.53 21.06 -4.41
CA LEU A 69 23.29 21.54 -3.80
C LEU A 69 22.09 21.24 -4.72
N ASP A 70 22.30 21.41 -6.04
CA ASP A 70 21.26 21.21 -7.05
C ASP A 70 21.39 19.82 -7.70
N ASP A 71 20.29 19.33 -8.24
CA ASP A 71 20.23 18.09 -9.01
C ASP A 71 20.90 18.29 -10.37
N GLN A 72 21.78 17.38 -10.74
CA GLN A 72 22.52 17.41 -12.01
C GLN A 72 21.88 16.51 -13.08
N VAL A 73 20.88 15.70 -12.73
CA VAL A 73 20.24 14.77 -13.65
C VAL A 73 19.54 15.52 -14.78
N GLY A 74 19.74 15.07 -16.02
CA GLY A 74 19.23 15.72 -17.23
C GLY A 74 20.10 16.84 -17.79
N HIS A 75 21.14 17.29 -17.06
CA HIS A 75 22.06 18.30 -17.62
C HIS A 75 22.94 17.68 -18.70
N VAL A 76 22.97 18.36 -19.85
CA VAL A 76 23.91 18.04 -20.95
C VAL A 76 25.17 18.88 -20.74
N ILE A 77 26.32 18.21 -20.66
CA ILE A 77 27.63 18.81 -20.53
C ILE A 77 28.44 18.61 -21.83
N ASN A 78 29.29 19.55 -22.13
CA ASN A 78 30.24 19.48 -23.25
C ASN A 78 31.67 19.20 -22.76
N THR A 79 32.57 18.88 -23.70
CA THR A 79 33.99 18.61 -23.41
C THR A 79 34.69 19.76 -22.71
N ASP A 80 34.31 21.03 -22.99
CA ASP A 80 34.96 22.19 -22.35
C ASP A 80 34.59 22.30 -20.86
N GLU A 81 33.38 21.88 -20.50
CA GLU A 81 32.91 21.87 -19.11
C GLU A 81 33.53 20.76 -18.28
N ARG A 82 33.65 19.56 -18.88
CA ARG A 82 34.17 18.36 -18.17
C ARG A 82 35.10 17.54 -19.07
N ARG A 83 36.26 18.06 -19.41
CA ARG A 83 37.28 17.42 -20.25
C ARG A 83 37.65 15.97 -19.78
N ILE A 84 37.66 15.75 -18.49
CA ILE A 84 38.04 14.46 -17.90
C ILE A 84 37.07 13.35 -18.28
N VAL A 85 35.76 13.60 -18.39
CA VAL A 85 34.73 12.64 -18.80
C VAL A 85 34.97 12.22 -20.26
N ALA A 86 35.15 13.19 -21.16
CA ALA A 86 35.45 12.91 -22.56
C ALA A 86 36.77 12.13 -22.73
N ARG A 87 37.81 12.50 -21.95
CA ARG A 87 39.08 11.78 -21.94
C ARG A 87 38.93 10.33 -21.46
N ALA A 88 38.15 10.10 -20.39
CA ALA A 88 37.90 8.74 -19.91
C ALA A 88 37.12 7.91 -20.94
N TRP A 89 36.16 8.52 -21.64
CA TRP A 89 35.40 7.92 -22.71
C TRP A 89 36.32 7.48 -23.88
N GLN A 90 37.21 8.37 -24.33
CA GLN A 90 38.14 8.11 -25.44
C GLN A 90 39.17 7.02 -25.09
N LEU A 91 39.71 7.07 -23.86
CA LEU A 91 40.72 6.12 -23.43
C LEU A 91 40.13 4.75 -23.00
N GLY A 92 38.86 4.74 -22.56
CA GLY A 92 38.21 3.55 -22.01
C GLY A 92 38.90 3.00 -20.75
N THR A 93 39.61 3.86 -20.01
CA THR A 93 40.34 3.52 -18.78
C THR A 93 39.97 4.50 -17.66
N VAL A 94 40.26 4.11 -16.43
CA VAL A 94 40.06 4.99 -15.26
C VAL A 94 40.97 6.22 -15.40
N VAL A 95 40.41 7.40 -15.26
CA VAL A 95 41.15 8.67 -15.33
C VAL A 95 40.81 9.48 -14.06
N GLU A 96 41.83 10.09 -13.48
CA GLU A 96 41.71 10.93 -12.30
C GLU A 96 42.26 12.32 -12.58
N ASP A 97 41.59 13.36 -12.04
CA ASP A 97 42.05 14.75 -12.13
C ASP A 97 41.44 15.61 -11.02
N GLU A 98 41.98 16.82 -10.83
CA GLU A 98 41.39 17.83 -9.95
C GLU A 98 40.65 18.88 -10.80
N VAL A 99 39.36 19.04 -10.53
CA VAL A 99 38.47 19.91 -11.31
C VAL A 99 37.82 20.95 -10.43
N ARG A 100 37.65 22.17 -10.95
CA ARG A 100 36.85 23.21 -10.31
C ARG A 100 35.37 22.98 -10.64
N ILE A 101 34.56 22.79 -9.61
CA ILE A 101 33.10 22.70 -9.74
C ILE A 101 32.51 24.14 -9.71
N PRO A 102 31.60 24.49 -10.63
CA PRO A 102 30.91 25.77 -10.61
C PRO A 102 30.27 26.04 -9.24
N GLY A 103 30.48 27.28 -8.71
CA GLY A 103 29.94 27.67 -7.41
C GLY A 103 30.79 27.26 -6.19
N ARG A 104 31.91 26.53 -6.37
CA ARG A 104 32.87 26.22 -5.29
C ARG A 104 34.20 26.91 -5.44
N THR A 105 34.79 27.33 -4.32
CA THR A 105 36.11 27.95 -4.25
C THR A 105 37.24 26.94 -4.29
N GLU A 106 37.01 25.73 -3.76
CA GLU A 106 38.00 24.65 -3.67
C GLU A 106 37.82 23.67 -4.83
N PRO A 107 38.93 23.16 -5.42
CA PRO A 107 38.83 22.09 -6.41
C PRO A 107 38.35 20.82 -5.80
N ALA A 108 37.69 20.00 -6.61
CA ALA A 108 37.25 18.65 -6.25
C ALA A 108 38.08 17.58 -6.97
N ARG A 109 38.28 16.48 -6.34
CA ARG A 109 38.93 15.30 -6.95
C ARG A 109 37.84 14.47 -7.67
N LEU A 110 38.04 14.29 -8.97
CA LEU A 110 37.22 13.49 -9.84
C LEU A 110 37.96 12.24 -10.29
N VAL A 111 37.29 11.09 -10.13
CA VAL A 111 37.73 9.81 -10.69
C VAL A 111 36.65 9.34 -11.66
N CYS A 112 37.00 9.24 -12.95
CA CYS A 112 36.11 8.73 -13.99
C CYS A 112 36.33 7.25 -14.18
N ILE A 113 35.27 6.46 -14.02
CA ILE A 113 35.27 4.99 -14.07
C ILE A 113 34.46 4.58 -15.30
N PRO A 114 35.06 3.93 -16.30
CA PRO A 114 34.34 3.41 -17.45
C PRO A 114 33.33 2.35 -17.03
N VAL A 115 32.09 2.46 -17.47
CA VAL A 115 31.05 1.45 -17.25
C VAL A 115 30.97 0.58 -18.50
N ARG A 116 31.16 -0.73 -18.32
CA ARG A 116 31.13 -1.70 -19.45
C ARG A 116 29.98 -2.69 -19.30
N TRP A 117 29.39 -2.99 -20.44
CA TRP A 117 28.43 -4.08 -20.61
C TRP A 117 28.89 -5.02 -21.71
N GLN A 118 29.08 -6.28 -21.40
CA GLN A 118 29.61 -7.29 -22.33
C GLN A 118 30.90 -6.82 -23.06
N GLY A 119 31.82 -6.20 -22.33
CA GLY A 119 33.07 -5.67 -22.85
C GLY A 119 32.95 -4.30 -23.57
N ARG A 120 31.76 -3.85 -23.97
CA ARG A 120 31.52 -2.55 -24.62
C ARG A 120 31.43 -1.42 -23.58
N LEU A 121 32.09 -0.30 -23.83
CA LEU A 121 31.94 0.90 -23.04
C LEU A 121 30.57 1.53 -23.31
N VAL A 122 29.76 1.76 -22.25
CA VAL A 122 28.37 2.23 -22.37
C VAL A 122 28.09 3.51 -21.61
N ALA A 123 28.88 3.81 -20.57
CA ALA A 123 28.76 5.03 -19.78
C ALA A 123 30.06 5.34 -19.04
N ILE A 124 30.15 6.53 -18.47
CA ILE A 124 31.20 6.94 -17.51
C ILE A 124 30.53 7.22 -16.17
N MET A 125 30.94 6.54 -15.11
CA MET A 125 30.60 6.89 -13.74
C MET A 125 31.69 7.77 -13.15
N THR A 126 31.33 8.90 -12.52
CA THR A 126 32.31 9.72 -11.79
C THR A 126 32.13 9.52 -10.28
N ARG A 127 33.26 9.51 -9.58
CA ARG A 127 33.36 9.67 -8.14
C ARG A 127 33.91 11.07 -7.87
N GLU A 128 33.15 11.88 -7.15
CA GLU A 128 33.46 13.30 -6.95
C GLU A 128 33.51 13.60 -5.45
N SER A 129 34.68 14.00 -4.97
CA SER A 129 34.92 14.28 -3.55
C SER A 129 35.65 15.57 -3.33
N ALA A 130 35.44 16.25 -2.20
CA ALA A 130 36.23 17.39 -1.78
C ALA A 130 37.68 16.98 -1.47
N LEU A 131 38.63 17.82 -1.77
CA LEU A 131 40.01 17.62 -1.35
C LEU A 131 40.12 17.70 0.16
N SER A 132 40.46 16.62 0.82
CA SER A 132 40.76 16.64 2.27
C SER A 132 42.12 17.22 2.53
N VAL A 133 42.20 18.51 2.76
CA VAL A 133 43.49 19.18 3.11
C VAL A 133 43.78 18.90 4.60
N GLY A 134 44.82 18.09 4.87
CA GLY A 134 45.41 17.93 6.21
C GLY A 134 44.85 16.87 7.11
N ARG A 135 43.77 16.12 6.75
CA ARG A 135 43.25 15.02 7.51
C ARG A 135 43.71 13.66 6.94
N ARG A 136 44.29 12.81 7.78
CA ARG A 136 44.55 11.40 7.40
C ARG A 136 43.29 10.56 7.56
N PRO A 137 42.86 9.79 6.54
CA PRO A 137 41.72 8.89 6.64
C PRO A 137 41.90 7.88 7.80
N GLY A 138 40.83 7.65 8.55
CA GLY A 138 40.79 6.60 9.57
C GLY A 138 40.85 5.21 8.94
N LEU A 139 40.96 4.16 9.78
CA LEU A 139 41.00 2.77 9.33
C LEU A 139 39.72 2.42 8.53
N LEU A 140 38.55 2.76 9.08
CA LEU A 140 37.25 2.53 8.44
C LEU A 140 37.18 3.16 7.04
N GLU A 141 37.54 4.43 6.92
CA GLU A 141 37.53 5.15 5.64
C GLU A 141 38.45 4.48 4.61
N ARG A 142 39.61 4.02 5.01
CA ARG A 142 40.54 3.33 4.11
C ARG A 142 39.99 2.01 3.61
N VAL A 143 39.44 1.19 4.51
CA VAL A 143 38.86 -0.10 4.16
C VAL A 143 37.65 0.09 3.23
N TYR A 144 36.79 1.04 3.52
CA TYR A 144 35.60 1.31 2.68
C TYR A 144 35.99 1.79 1.27
N VAL A 145 36.95 2.69 1.16
CA VAL A 145 37.45 3.17 -0.12
C VAL A 145 38.15 2.02 -0.89
N GLU A 146 38.88 1.14 -0.22
CA GLU A 146 39.47 -0.04 -0.86
C GLU A 146 38.41 -0.99 -1.43
N VAL A 147 37.32 -1.25 -0.68
CA VAL A 147 36.18 -2.03 -1.19
C VAL A 147 35.53 -1.34 -2.38
N PHE A 148 35.31 -0.01 -2.30
CA PHE A 148 34.82 0.75 -3.44
C PHE A 148 35.75 0.61 -4.67
N ASP A 149 37.04 0.74 -4.51
CA ASP A 149 38.01 0.62 -5.61
C ASP A 149 37.99 -0.78 -6.24
N ARG A 150 37.69 -1.85 -5.47
CA ARG A 150 37.46 -3.19 -5.99
C ARG A 150 36.18 -3.26 -6.82
N LEU A 151 35.06 -2.71 -6.32
CA LEU A 151 33.80 -2.61 -7.06
C LEU A 151 33.94 -1.74 -8.33
N ALA A 152 34.65 -0.63 -8.26
CA ALA A 152 34.95 0.22 -9.42
C ALA A 152 35.74 -0.52 -10.52
N ARG A 153 36.69 -1.38 -10.14
CA ARG A 153 37.35 -2.27 -11.11
C ARG A 153 36.38 -3.29 -11.73
N MET A 154 35.46 -3.85 -10.93
CA MET A 154 34.43 -4.76 -11.46
C MET A 154 33.51 -4.02 -12.45
N ILE A 155 33.09 -2.79 -12.15
CA ILE A 155 32.30 -1.94 -13.07
C ILE A 155 33.07 -1.72 -14.39
N SER A 156 34.35 -1.34 -14.29
CA SER A 156 35.16 -1.09 -15.48
C SER A 156 35.47 -2.31 -16.32
N ARG A 157 35.25 -3.52 -15.78
CA ARG A 157 35.39 -4.81 -16.51
C ARG A 157 34.03 -5.38 -16.95
N GLY A 158 32.94 -4.84 -16.49
CA GLY A 158 31.57 -5.34 -16.76
C GLY A 158 31.18 -6.53 -15.88
N GLU A 159 31.82 -6.72 -14.73
CA GLU A 159 31.54 -7.75 -13.73
C GLU A 159 30.51 -7.26 -12.70
N TYR A 160 30.21 -5.97 -12.66
CA TYR A 160 29.20 -5.32 -11.83
C TYR A 160 28.41 -4.27 -12.66
N PRO A 161 27.11 -4.09 -12.47
CA PRO A 161 26.19 -4.79 -11.55
C PRO A 161 25.95 -6.24 -11.95
N PHE A 162 25.55 -7.06 -10.98
CA PHE A 162 25.21 -8.44 -11.23
C PHE A 162 23.93 -8.58 -12.07
N PRO A 163 23.81 -9.64 -12.93
CA PRO A 163 22.69 -9.78 -13.85
C PRO A 163 21.34 -10.02 -13.15
N VAL A 164 21.37 -10.67 -12.00
CA VAL A 164 20.20 -10.94 -11.16
C VAL A 164 20.47 -10.37 -9.77
N ASP A 165 19.69 -9.37 -9.38
CA ASP A 165 19.71 -8.79 -8.05
C ASP A 165 18.27 -8.38 -7.71
N GLU A 166 17.46 -9.36 -7.35
CA GLU A 166 16.02 -9.22 -7.01
C GLU A 166 15.82 -8.84 -5.53
N THR A 167 16.68 -8.01 -4.99
CA THR A 167 16.53 -7.62 -3.58
C THR A 167 15.50 -6.50 -3.45
N ASP A 168 14.55 -6.67 -2.53
CA ASP A 168 13.65 -5.60 -2.12
C ASP A 168 14.48 -4.44 -1.55
N VAL A 169 14.45 -3.31 -2.25
CA VAL A 169 15.26 -2.12 -1.94
C VAL A 169 14.96 -1.59 -0.54
N ALA A 170 13.74 -1.77 -0.04
CA ALA A 170 13.33 -1.28 1.27
C ALA A 170 14.00 -2.00 2.45
N GLU A 171 14.28 -3.29 2.31
CA GLU A 171 14.89 -4.10 3.37
C GLU A 171 16.41 -4.31 3.19
N THR A 172 16.98 -3.88 2.06
CA THR A 172 18.41 -4.06 1.76
C THR A 172 19.30 -3.39 2.81
N PRO A 173 20.26 -4.13 3.42
CA PRO A 173 21.23 -3.55 4.33
C PRO A 173 22.07 -2.46 3.66
N ARG A 174 22.35 -1.39 4.40
CA ARG A 174 23.19 -0.26 3.98
C ARG A 174 24.56 -0.31 4.63
N VAL A 175 25.51 0.42 4.10
CA VAL A 175 26.87 0.53 4.67
C VAL A 175 26.85 1.01 6.13
N GLY A 176 25.93 1.94 6.46
CA GLY A 176 25.75 2.45 7.81
C GLY A 176 25.17 1.43 8.82
N ASP A 177 24.51 0.38 8.36
CA ASP A 177 23.90 -0.62 9.25
C ASP A 177 24.96 -1.58 9.82
N GLY A 178 25.92 -2.00 9.03
CA GLY A 178 27.04 -2.84 9.44
C GLY A 178 27.76 -3.45 8.25
N VAL A 179 29.10 -3.46 8.30
CA VAL A 179 29.97 -3.94 7.22
C VAL A 179 30.97 -4.94 7.75
N LEU A 180 31.07 -6.11 7.08
CA LEU A 180 32.22 -7.00 7.15
C LEU A 180 32.88 -7.06 5.79
N VAL A 181 34.22 -7.17 5.78
CA VAL A 181 34.98 -7.50 4.59
C VAL A 181 35.60 -8.88 4.81
N LEU A 182 35.38 -9.77 3.84
CA LEU A 182 35.92 -11.12 3.86
C LEU A 182 37.05 -11.25 2.85
N ASP A 183 38.06 -12.06 3.20
CA ASP A 183 39.10 -12.46 2.28
C ASP A 183 38.68 -13.58 1.29
N ALA A 184 39.57 -14.04 0.42
CA ALA A 184 39.31 -15.09 -0.54
C ALA A 184 38.98 -16.47 0.10
N SER A 185 39.27 -16.64 1.39
CA SER A 185 38.97 -17.85 2.17
C SER A 185 37.70 -17.70 3.02
N ALA A 186 36.93 -16.63 2.80
CA ALA A 186 35.75 -16.25 3.58
C ALA A 186 36.06 -15.97 5.06
N ARG A 187 37.29 -15.55 5.39
CA ARG A 187 37.66 -15.09 6.73
C ARG A 187 37.43 -13.60 6.87
N VAL A 188 37.03 -13.17 8.05
CA VAL A 188 36.81 -11.75 8.36
C VAL A 188 38.14 -11.01 8.41
N ASP A 189 38.35 -10.12 7.44
CA ASP A 189 39.50 -9.23 7.34
C ASP A 189 39.23 -7.89 8.07
N TYR A 190 37.97 -7.48 8.06
CA TYR A 190 37.51 -6.27 8.74
C TYR A 190 36.06 -6.39 9.19
N ALA A 191 35.75 -5.84 10.36
CA ALA A 191 34.41 -5.68 10.90
C ALA A 191 34.15 -4.25 11.38
N SER A 192 33.09 -3.62 10.90
CA SER A 192 32.67 -2.31 11.43
C SER A 192 32.06 -2.46 12.82
N PRO A 193 32.09 -1.41 13.65
CA PRO A 193 31.48 -1.45 14.99
C PRO A 193 29.99 -1.85 14.98
N ASN A 194 29.24 -1.40 13.97
CA ASN A 194 27.82 -1.74 13.83
C ASN A 194 27.64 -3.22 13.43
N ALA A 195 28.51 -3.78 12.60
CA ALA A 195 28.50 -5.21 12.30
C ALA A 195 28.80 -6.05 13.55
N VAL A 196 29.80 -5.68 14.34
CA VAL A 196 30.10 -6.34 15.61
C VAL A 196 28.90 -6.28 16.56
N ASN A 197 28.22 -5.14 16.67
CA ASN A 197 27.02 -5.00 17.48
C ASN A 197 25.88 -5.92 17.00
N ALA A 198 25.66 -6.01 15.67
CA ALA A 198 24.65 -6.90 15.10
C ALA A 198 24.96 -8.38 15.39
N LEU A 199 26.23 -8.78 15.28
CA LEU A 199 26.68 -10.14 15.61
C LEU A 199 26.57 -10.45 17.10
N HIS A 200 26.90 -9.49 17.99
CA HIS A 200 26.68 -9.64 19.42
C HIS A 200 25.20 -9.90 19.77
N ARG A 201 24.26 -9.26 19.08
CA ARG A 201 22.82 -9.52 19.25
C ARG A 201 22.41 -10.91 18.80
N LEU A 202 23.13 -11.50 17.84
CA LEU A 202 22.97 -12.90 17.42
C LEU A 202 23.74 -13.88 18.34
N GLY A 203 24.24 -13.44 19.51
CA GLY A 203 24.91 -14.29 20.48
C GLY A 203 26.40 -14.53 20.23
N LEU A 204 27.00 -13.90 19.22
CA LEU A 204 28.42 -14.02 18.90
C LEU A 204 29.25 -13.00 19.65
N TYR A 205 29.83 -13.39 20.81
CA TYR A 205 30.58 -12.47 21.68
C TYR A 205 32.09 -12.60 21.56
N SER A 206 32.60 -13.58 20.81
CA SER A 206 34.05 -13.76 20.60
C SER A 206 34.56 -12.85 19.49
N GLY A 207 35.86 -12.49 19.54
CA GLY A 207 36.50 -11.76 18.42
C GLY A 207 36.39 -12.57 17.14
N ILE A 208 35.91 -11.91 16.07
CA ILE A 208 35.65 -12.55 14.78
C ILE A 208 36.78 -12.34 13.76
N ASP A 209 37.77 -11.48 14.09
CA ASP A 209 38.87 -11.14 13.16
C ASP A 209 39.70 -12.39 12.84
N GLY A 210 39.91 -12.66 11.56
CA GLY A 210 40.61 -13.80 11.02
C GLY A 210 39.85 -15.13 11.08
N LEU A 211 38.65 -15.16 11.65
CA LEU A 211 37.79 -16.35 11.69
C LEU A 211 36.82 -16.37 10.49
N ARG A 212 36.39 -17.57 10.13
CA ARG A 212 35.19 -17.73 9.30
C ARG A 212 33.97 -17.57 10.23
N LEU A 213 32.87 -17.09 9.69
CA LEU A 213 31.68 -16.88 10.50
C LEU A 213 31.03 -18.19 10.98
N ASP A 214 31.21 -19.29 10.23
CA ASP A 214 30.82 -20.65 10.66
C ASP A 214 31.70 -21.15 11.83
N GLU A 215 33.00 -20.87 11.83
CA GLU A 215 33.90 -21.13 12.96
C GLU A 215 33.50 -20.34 14.22
N ALA A 216 32.91 -19.16 14.03
CA ALA A 216 32.40 -18.34 15.14
C ALA A 216 31.02 -18.78 15.67
N GLY A 217 30.38 -19.79 15.03
CA GLY A 217 29.08 -20.34 15.46
C GLY A 217 27.87 -19.78 14.69
N LEU A 218 28.10 -19.08 13.59
CA LEU A 218 27.04 -18.58 12.71
C LEU A 218 27.07 -19.35 11.39
N GLU A 219 26.18 -20.33 11.22
CA GLU A 219 25.98 -20.96 9.93
C GLU A 219 25.47 -19.92 8.92
N GLN A 220 26.21 -19.68 7.83
CA GLN A 220 25.88 -18.69 6.84
C GLN A 220 25.73 -19.30 5.46
N MET A 221 24.49 -19.44 5.04
CA MET A 221 24.16 -19.90 3.71
C MET A 221 24.50 -18.81 2.67
N ALA A 222 24.23 -17.52 2.97
CA ALA A 222 24.47 -16.42 2.05
C ALA A 222 25.95 -16.30 1.64
N VAL A 223 26.89 -16.41 2.57
CA VAL A 223 28.33 -16.35 2.26
C VAL A 223 28.75 -17.54 1.39
N SER A 224 28.39 -18.76 1.82
CA SER A 224 28.71 -19.98 1.08
C SER A 224 28.13 -19.97 -0.33
N LEU A 225 26.88 -19.56 -0.47
CA LEU A 225 26.21 -19.45 -1.79
C LEU A 225 26.89 -18.40 -2.67
N SER A 226 27.19 -17.21 -2.13
CA SER A 226 27.83 -16.13 -2.87
C SER A 226 29.21 -16.52 -3.41
N PHE A 227 30.03 -17.23 -2.60
CA PHE A 227 31.33 -17.71 -3.04
C PHE A 227 31.25 -18.83 -4.08
N GLN A 228 30.19 -19.66 -4.04
CA GLN A 228 29.99 -20.74 -5.01
C GLN A 228 29.40 -20.25 -6.33
N THR A 229 28.45 -19.33 -6.26
CA THR A 229 27.74 -18.86 -7.46
C THR A 229 28.35 -17.64 -8.11
N HIS A 230 29.24 -16.94 -7.40
CA HIS A 230 29.81 -15.63 -7.77
C HIS A 230 28.74 -14.55 -7.93
N LEU A 231 27.60 -14.72 -7.27
CA LEU A 231 26.46 -13.78 -7.27
C LEU A 231 26.16 -13.29 -5.85
N PRO A 232 25.52 -12.14 -5.68
CA PRO A 232 25.05 -11.71 -4.39
C PRO A 232 24.03 -12.68 -3.81
N ALA A 233 24.08 -12.86 -2.49
CA ALA A 233 23.12 -13.69 -1.77
C ALA A 233 22.66 -12.98 -0.49
N ASN A 234 21.39 -13.20 -0.13
CA ASN A 234 20.74 -12.63 1.04
C ASN A 234 20.24 -13.74 1.95
N GLU A 235 20.28 -13.47 3.25
CA GLU A 235 19.79 -14.38 4.28
C GLU A 235 19.25 -13.57 5.47
N GLU A 236 18.16 -14.02 6.08
CA GLU A 236 17.70 -13.51 7.35
C GLU A 236 18.00 -14.52 8.44
N VAL A 237 18.94 -14.19 9.32
CA VAL A 237 19.32 -15.02 10.46
C VAL A 237 18.52 -14.59 11.68
N ARG A 238 17.95 -15.58 12.39
CA ARG A 238 17.12 -15.35 13.58
C ARG A 238 17.67 -16.12 14.76
N ASP A 239 17.81 -15.41 15.88
CA ASP A 239 18.06 -16.01 17.18
C ASP A 239 17.12 -15.38 18.22
N GLY A 240 16.14 -16.17 18.70
CA GLY A 240 15.09 -15.71 19.60
C GLY A 240 14.29 -14.52 19.02
N GLU A 241 14.39 -13.36 19.64
CA GLU A 241 13.73 -12.12 19.22
C GLU A 241 14.59 -11.29 18.25
N THR A 242 15.86 -11.65 18.07
CA THR A 242 16.79 -10.95 17.18
C THR A 242 16.65 -11.46 15.76
N SER A 243 16.59 -10.54 14.81
CA SER A 243 16.54 -10.83 13.37
C SER A 243 17.51 -9.90 12.63
N VAL A 244 18.48 -10.49 11.93
CA VAL A 244 19.49 -9.73 11.17
C VAL A 244 19.46 -10.17 9.72
N ILE A 245 19.29 -9.22 8.81
CA ILE A 245 19.45 -9.47 7.36
C ILE A 245 20.93 -9.36 7.04
N ILE A 246 21.44 -10.37 6.38
CA ILE A 246 22.81 -10.48 5.90
C ILE A 246 22.78 -10.51 4.38
N ARG A 247 23.51 -9.60 3.74
CA ARG A 247 23.72 -9.56 2.31
C ARG A 247 25.20 -9.75 2.01
N CYS A 248 25.56 -10.79 1.28
CA CYS A 248 26.91 -11.05 0.83
C CYS A 248 27.03 -10.67 -0.66
N VAL A 249 27.98 -9.78 -0.98
CA VAL A 249 28.31 -9.32 -2.33
C VAL A 249 29.72 -9.78 -2.64
N PRO A 250 29.94 -10.70 -3.61
CA PRO A 250 31.27 -11.20 -3.92
C PRO A 250 32.09 -10.12 -4.62
N LEU A 251 33.35 -10.02 -4.27
CA LEU A 251 34.32 -9.11 -4.90
C LEU A 251 35.17 -9.91 -5.92
N LEU A 252 34.89 -9.67 -7.19
CA LEU A 252 35.49 -10.42 -8.30
C LEU A 252 36.73 -9.70 -8.84
N ASP A 253 37.68 -10.48 -9.30
CA ASP A 253 38.78 -10.05 -10.14
C ASP A 253 38.96 -11.07 -11.28
N GLN A 254 38.60 -10.67 -12.50
CA GLN A 254 38.59 -11.53 -13.69
C GLN A 254 37.75 -12.81 -13.50
N GLY A 255 36.56 -12.66 -12.91
CA GLY A 255 35.63 -13.77 -12.64
C GLY A 255 36.01 -14.67 -11.46
N VAL A 256 37.10 -14.37 -10.75
CA VAL A 256 37.50 -15.11 -9.54
C VAL A 256 37.12 -14.35 -8.29
N VAL A 257 36.52 -15.01 -7.32
CA VAL A 257 36.20 -14.43 -6.02
C VAL A 257 37.49 -14.18 -5.22
N THR A 258 37.77 -12.90 -4.93
CA THR A 258 38.94 -12.47 -4.15
C THR A 258 38.58 -12.02 -2.74
N GLY A 259 37.32 -12.15 -2.38
CA GLY A 259 36.74 -11.78 -1.10
C GLY A 259 35.25 -11.40 -1.23
N ALA A 260 34.68 -10.86 -0.19
CA ALA A 260 33.29 -10.38 -0.23
C ALA A 260 33.07 -9.15 0.66
N LEU A 261 32.12 -8.33 0.25
CA LEU A 261 31.48 -7.32 1.11
C LEU A 261 30.23 -7.95 1.73
N VAL A 262 30.15 -7.97 3.06
CA VAL A 262 28.96 -8.43 3.78
C VAL A 262 28.33 -7.25 4.49
N LEU A 263 27.06 -7.00 4.21
CA LEU A 263 26.25 -5.97 4.84
C LEU A 263 25.30 -6.64 5.83
N LEU A 264 25.16 -6.06 7.03
CA LEU A 264 24.29 -6.58 8.09
C LEU A 264 23.32 -5.50 8.54
N ARG A 265 22.04 -5.85 8.66
CA ARG A 265 21.01 -4.95 9.19
C ARG A 265 20.19 -5.67 10.25
N ASP A 266 20.16 -5.11 11.44
CA ASP A 266 19.25 -5.54 12.48
C ASP A 266 17.83 -5.04 12.16
N VAL A 267 16.92 -5.98 11.96
CA VAL A 267 15.49 -5.73 11.66
C VAL A 267 14.57 -6.21 12.79
N SER A 268 15.11 -6.50 13.97
CA SER A 268 14.37 -7.04 15.12
C SER A 268 13.17 -6.19 15.48
N ASP A 269 13.35 -4.87 15.59
CA ASP A 269 12.28 -3.93 15.91
C ASP A 269 11.22 -3.84 14.79
N LEU A 270 11.63 -3.92 13.54
CA LEU A 270 10.72 -3.94 12.38
C LEU A 270 9.87 -5.21 12.44
N ARG A 271 10.49 -6.39 12.54
CA ARG A 271 9.81 -7.69 12.64
C ARG A 271 8.89 -7.79 13.86
N ARG A 272 9.28 -7.15 14.97
CA ARG A 272 8.43 -7.08 16.16
C ARG A 272 7.18 -6.24 15.92
N ARG A 273 7.30 -5.10 15.25
CA ARG A 273 6.17 -4.25 14.88
C ARG A 273 5.22 -4.97 13.91
N ASP A 274 5.75 -5.64 12.90
CA ASP A 274 4.96 -6.42 11.93
C ASP A 274 4.17 -7.54 12.63
N ARG A 275 4.83 -8.29 13.54
CA ARG A 275 4.15 -9.33 14.35
C ARG A 275 3.04 -8.74 15.23
N LEU A 276 3.26 -7.57 15.84
CA LEU A 276 2.25 -6.90 16.66
C LEU A 276 1.05 -6.45 15.80
N LEU A 277 1.29 -5.90 14.61
CA LEU A 277 0.23 -5.53 13.68
C LEU A 277 -0.59 -6.75 13.25
N MET A 278 0.07 -7.82 12.81
CA MET A 278 -0.61 -9.08 12.45
C MET A 278 -1.41 -9.69 13.62
N SER A 279 -0.88 -9.60 14.85
CA SER A 279 -1.56 -10.07 16.06
C SER A 279 -2.80 -9.22 16.37
N LYS A 280 -2.73 -7.90 16.20
CA LYS A 280 -3.88 -7.00 16.37
C LYS A 280 -4.98 -7.30 15.35
N ASP A 281 -4.60 -7.48 14.09
CA ASP A 281 -5.55 -7.81 13.01
C ASP A 281 -6.25 -9.15 13.27
N ALA A 282 -5.50 -10.15 13.75
CA ALA A 282 -6.06 -11.44 14.14
C ALA A 282 -7.03 -11.30 15.32
N ALA A 283 -6.68 -10.48 16.34
CA ALA A 283 -7.56 -10.24 17.48
C ALA A 283 -8.84 -9.49 17.09
N ILE A 284 -8.74 -8.51 16.21
CA ILE A 284 -9.91 -7.77 15.68
C ILE A 284 -10.85 -8.74 14.94
N ARG A 285 -10.33 -9.58 14.05
CA ARG A 285 -11.12 -10.61 13.35
C ARG A 285 -11.80 -11.57 14.33
N GLU A 286 -11.10 -12.03 15.36
CA GLU A 286 -11.67 -12.88 16.40
C GLU A 286 -12.83 -12.21 17.12
N VAL A 287 -12.71 -10.92 17.48
CA VAL A 287 -13.80 -10.15 18.09
C VAL A 287 -15.02 -10.09 17.18
N HIS A 288 -14.82 -9.77 15.89
CA HIS A 288 -15.93 -9.75 14.92
C HIS A 288 -16.60 -11.10 14.77
N HIS A 289 -15.84 -12.21 14.70
CA HIS A 289 -16.41 -13.55 14.68
C HIS A 289 -17.21 -13.89 15.93
N ARG A 290 -16.74 -13.48 17.12
CA ARG A 290 -17.48 -13.67 18.38
C ARG A 290 -18.74 -12.85 18.44
N VAL A 291 -18.71 -11.60 18.00
CA VAL A 291 -19.91 -10.75 17.92
C VAL A 291 -20.95 -11.38 17.00
N LYS A 292 -20.55 -11.82 15.80
CA LYS A 292 -21.43 -12.54 14.87
C LYS A 292 -22.08 -13.77 15.52
N ASN A 293 -21.28 -14.63 16.15
CA ASN A 293 -21.78 -15.85 16.80
C ASN A 293 -22.75 -15.54 17.94
N ASN A 294 -22.48 -14.48 18.72
CA ASN A 294 -23.39 -14.04 19.78
C ASN A 294 -24.73 -13.53 19.22
N LEU A 295 -24.68 -12.71 18.16
CA LEU A 295 -25.88 -12.21 17.48
C LEU A 295 -26.72 -13.34 16.88
N GLN A 296 -26.09 -14.33 16.25
CA GLN A 296 -26.77 -15.53 15.73
C GLN A 296 -27.43 -16.35 16.84
N THR A 297 -26.78 -16.46 18.00
CA THR A 297 -27.35 -17.16 19.17
C THR A 297 -28.56 -16.39 19.69
N ILE A 298 -28.46 -15.06 19.84
CA ILE A 298 -29.58 -14.20 20.30
C ILE A 298 -30.75 -14.30 19.32
N SER A 299 -30.50 -14.18 18.00
CA SER A 299 -31.53 -14.34 16.96
C SER A 299 -32.25 -15.70 17.07
N SER A 300 -31.47 -16.79 17.25
CA SER A 300 -32.04 -18.12 17.42
C SER A 300 -32.89 -18.26 18.67
N LEU A 301 -32.49 -17.66 19.79
CA LEU A 301 -33.26 -17.66 21.04
C LEU A 301 -34.57 -16.85 20.88
N LEU A 302 -34.51 -15.66 20.27
CA LEU A 302 -35.70 -14.84 20.00
C LEU A 302 -36.70 -15.60 19.12
N ARG A 303 -36.23 -16.26 18.07
CA ARG A 303 -37.05 -17.09 17.19
C ARG A 303 -37.69 -18.28 17.91
N ILE A 304 -36.98 -18.94 18.83
CA ILE A 304 -37.54 -20.02 19.64
C ILE A 304 -38.61 -19.49 20.58
N GLN A 305 -38.39 -18.34 21.18
CA GLN A 305 -39.35 -17.73 22.08
C GLN A 305 -40.62 -17.23 21.36
N SER A 306 -40.50 -16.58 20.20
CA SER A 306 -41.65 -16.16 19.39
C SER A 306 -42.52 -17.31 18.97
N ARG A 307 -41.94 -18.47 18.60
CA ARG A 307 -42.69 -19.67 18.24
C ARG A 307 -43.48 -20.37 19.40
N ARG A 308 -43.08 -20.06 20.63
CA ARG A 308 -43.72 -20.57 21.85
C ARG A 308 -44.86 -19.70 22.38
N MET A 309 -45.00 -18.48 21.82
CA MET A 309 -46.01 -17.54 22.22
C MET A 309 -47.24 -17.66 21.35
N ASP A 310 -48.39 -17.38 21.95
CA ASP A 310 -49.67 -17.25 21.23
C ASP A 310 -49.60 -16.05 20.25
N PRO A 311 -50.31 -16.14 19.11
CA PRO A 311 -50.42 -15.02 18.18
C PRO A 311 -50.92 -13.75 18.89
N GLY A 312 -50.11 -12.66 18.76
CA GLY A 312 -50.43 -11.38 19.40
C GLY A 312 -49.28 -10.41 19.39
N GLN A 313 -49.45 -9.24 19.98
CA GLN A 313 -48.47 -8.14 19.98
C GLN A 313 -47.09 -8.56 20.51
N ALA A 314 -47.02 -9.39 21.55
CA ALA A 314 -45.77 -9.80 22.13
C ALA A 314 -44.95 -10.75 21.18
N ARG A 315 -45.63 -11.64 20.47
CA ARG A 315 -45.01 -12.48 19.45
C ARG A 315 -44.43 -11.64 18.30
N HIS A 316 -45.22 -10.67 17.80
CA HIS A 316 -44.79 -9.76 16.74
C HIS A 316 -43.57 -8.94 17.14
N ALA A 317 -43.53 -8.40 18.38
CA ALA A 317 -42.40 -7.66 18.90
C ALA A 317 -41.11 -8.51 18.99
N LEU A 318 -41.22 -9.81 19.32
CA LEU A 318 -40.07 -10.73 19.33
C LEU A 318 -39.56 -11.06 17.90
N GLU A 319 -40.48 -11.24 16.96
CA GLU A 319 -40.13 -11.49 15.55
C GLU A 319 -39.46 -10.27 14.94
N GLU A 320 -39.92 -9.06 15.26
CA GLU A 320 -39.28 -7.81 14.86
C GLU A 320 -37.89 -7.65 15.48
N SER A 321 -37.73 -7.97 16.76
CA SER A 321 -36.44 -7.93 17.45
C SER A 321 -35.46 -8.96 16.86
N GLU A 322 -35.93 -10.15 16.47
CA GLU A 322 -35.10 -11.18 15.82
C GLU A 322 -34.58 -10.71 14.46
N ARG A 323 -35.45 -10.10 13.63
CA ARG A 323 -35.08 -9.52 12.34
C ARG A 323 -33.99 -8.47 12.47
N ARG A 324 -34.10 -7.56 13.46
CA ARG A 324 -33.10 -6.53 13.73
C ARG A 324 -31.75 -7.10 14.13
N VAL A 325 -31.74 -8.08 15.04
CA VAL A 325 -30.50 -8.74 15.44
C VAL A 325 -29.82 -9.41 14.23
N ARG A 326 -30.63 -10.00 13.33
CA ARG A 326 -30.12 -10.61 12.10
C ARG A 326 -29.48 -9.59 11.15
N SER A 327 -30.11 -8.42 10.97
CA SER A 327 -29.55 -7.34 10.15
C SER A 327 -28.19 -6.87 10.66
N ILE A 328 -28.07 -6.65 11.97
CA ILE A 328 -26.80 -6.29 12.60
C ILE A 328 -25.74 -7.37 12.37
N ALA A 329 -26.12 -8.66 12.45
CA ALA A 329 -25.20 -9.77 12.22
C ALA A 329 -24.66 -9.79 10.78
N VAL A 330 -25.50 -9.51 9.77
CA VAL A 330 -25.10 -9.42 8.36
C VAL A 330 -24.10 -8.27 8.14
N VAL A 331 -24.36 -7.10 8.71
CA VAL A 331 -23.45 -5.96 8.63
C VAL A 331 -22.10 -6.29 9.26
N HIS A 332 -22.10 -6.89 10.45
CA HIS A 332 -20.87 -7.34 11.10
C HIS A 332 -20.10 -8.40 10.29
N GLU A 333 -20.79 -9.25 9.53
CA GLU A 333 -20.14 -10.23 8.65
C GLU A 333 -19.38 -9.53 7.50
N ILE A 334 -19.96 -8.49 6.91
CA ILE A 334 -19.32 -7.75 5.82
C ILE A 334 -18.12 -6.96 6.35
N LEU A 335 -18.28 -6.29 7.48
CA LEU A 335 -17.22 -5.53 8.16
C LEU A 335 -16.03 -6.41 8.59
N SER A 336 -16.27 -7.70 8.85
CA SER A 336 -15.19 -8.63 9.25
C SER A 336 -14.31 -9.12 8.10
N ARG A 337 -14.67 -8.84 6.85
CA ARG A 337 -13.91 -9.27 5.66
C ARG A 337 -12.72 -8.36 5.36
N ASP A 338 -12.83 -7.07 5.64
CA ASP A 338 -11.77 -6.10 5.44
C ASP A 338 -11.13 -5.68 6.77
N THR A 339 -9.80 -5.64 6.79
CA THR A 339 -8.98 -5.18 7.93
C THR A 339 -8.91 -3.66 8.03
N THR A 340 -9.45 -2.95 7.04
CA THR A 340 -9.56 -1.49 7.03
C THR A 340 -10.87 -1.06 7.69
N ASP A 341 -10.83 -0.01 8.47
CA ASP A 341 -12.03 0.62 9.07
C ASP A 341 -12.95 1.28 8.02
N GLN A 342 -12.68 1.02 6.74
CA GLN A 342 -13.39 1.52 5.56
C GLN A 342 -14.19 0.38 4.92
N VAL A 343 -15.45 0.64 4.58
CA VAL A 343 -16.38 -0.33 4.00
C VAL A 343 -16.98 0.24 2.73
N ASP A 344 -16.97 -0.51 1.64
CA ASP A 344 -17.79 -0.17 0.48
C ASP A 344 -19.25 -0.51 0.78
N PHE A 345 -20.07 0.52 0.94
CA PHE A 345 -21.49 0.34 1.27
C PHE A 345 -22.28 -0.36 0.16
N ASN A 346 -21.79 -0.30 -1.07
CA ASN A 346 -22.41 -0.97 -2.22
C ASN A 346 -22.40 -2.52 -2.06
N ASP A 347 -21.44 -3.09 -1.31
CA ASP A 347 -21.38 -4.52 -1.01
C ASP A 347 -22.46 -4.97 0.00
N ILE A 348 -22.99 -4.04 0.80
CA ILE A 348 -24.02 -4.30 1.81
C ILE A 348 -25.43 -4.32 1.18
N LEU A 349 -25.69 -3.44 0.21
CA LEU A 349 -26.99 -3.24 -0.40
C LEU A 349 -27.65 -4.51 -0.95
N PRO A 350 -26.94 -5.40 -1.69
CA PRO A 350 -27.53 -6.63 -2.21
C PRO A 350 -28.05 -7.56 -1.11
N SER A 351 -27.42 -7.53 0.06
CA SER A 351 -27.81 -8.37 1.18
C SER A 351 -29.04 -7.81 1.90
N LEU A 352 -29.14 -6.48 2.05
CA LEU A 352 -30.31 -5.81 2.60
C LEU A 352 -31.52 -5.95 1.67
N ALA A 353 -31.33 -5.79 0.36
CA ALA A 353 -32.38 -5.96 -0.63
C ALA A 353 -32.98 -7.37 -0.58
N ARG A 354 -32.14 -8.41 -0.60
CA ARG A 354 -32.61 -9.80 -0.48
C ARG A 354 -33.40 -10.06 0.80
N MET A 355 -32.95 -9.52 1.94
CA MET A 355 -33.64 -9.69 3.21
C MET A 355 -35.05 -9.07 3.18
N ALA A 356 -35.22 -7.91 2.55
CA ALA A 356 -36.51 -7.25 2.40
C ALA A 356 -37.41 -8.01 1.37
N GLU A 357 -36.85 -8.50 0.26
CA GLU A 357 -37.58 -9.29 -0.74
C GLU A 357 -38.08 -10.63 -0.18
N ASP A 358 -37.28 -11.27 0.69
CA ASP A 358 -37.67 -12.53 1.39
C ASP A 358 -38.87 -12.39 2.32
N MET A 359 -39.28 -11.14 2.67
CA MET A 359 -40.50 -10.86 3.44
C MET A 359 -41.76 -10.88 2.55
N GLY A 360 -41.60 -10.72 1.25
CA GLY A 360 -42.68 -10.83 0.29
C GLY A 360 -43.27 -12.26 0.28
N THR A 361 -44.57 -12.36 -0.01
CA THR A 361 -45.28 -13.65 -0.23
C THR A 361 -45.62 -13.79 -1.70
N SER A 362 -46.07 -14.99 -2.09
CA SER A 362 -46.56 -15.22 -3.47
C SER A 362 -47.73 -14.29 -3.84
N GLU A 363 -48.53 -13.88 -2.85
CA GLU A 363 -49.68 -13.01 -3.02
C GLU A 363 -49.27 -11.51 -2.94
N ARG A 364 -48.20 -11.21 -2.21
CA ARG A 364 -47.65 -9.86 -2.01
C ARG A 364 -46.14 -9.85 -2.22
N PRO A 365 -45.70 -9.98 -3.48
CA PRO A 365 -44.27 -9.96 -3.80
C PRO A 365 -43.68 -8.56 -3.62
N VAL A 366 -42.44 -8.49 -3.13
CA VAL A 366 -41.67 -7.26 -2.95
C VAL A 366 -40.45 -7.34 -3.87
N ARG A 367 -40.15 -6.23 -4.55
CA ARG A 367 -38.96 -6.09 -5.40
C ARG A 367 -38.24 -4.81 -5.05
N ILE A 368 -36.96 -4.97 -4.74
CA ILE A 368 -36.07 -3.85 -4.40
C ILE A 368 -35.22 -3.50 -5.62
N ILE A 369 -35.19 -2.22 -5.99
CA ILE A 369 -34.30 -1.69 -7.02
C ILE A 369 -33.39 -0.67 -6.32
N TYR A 370 -32.09 -0.77 -6.50
CA TYR A 370 -31.14 0.22 -5.97
C TYR A 370 -30.33 0.82 -7.12
N ARG A 371 -30.07 2.15 -7.03
CA ARG A 371 -29.39 2.94 -8.05
C ARG A 371 -28.41 3.91 -7.40
N GLY A 372 -27.35 4.25 -8.15
CA GLY A 372 -26.30 5.15 -7.66
C GLY A 372 -25.28 4.41 -6.80
N GLU A 373 -24.40 5.16 -6.19
CA GLU A 373 -23.28 4.64 -5.41
C GLU A 373 -23.12 5.43 -4.11
N ALA A 374 -23.00 4.72 -3.00
CA ALA A 374 -22.66 5.31 -1.71
C ALA A 374 -21.14 5.42 -1.52
N GLY A 375 -20.37 4.53 -2.19
CA GLY A 375 -18.91 4.45 -2.08
C GLY A 375 -18.42 3.95 -0.73
N THR A 376 -17.13 4.13 -0.50
CA THR A 376 -16.47 3.76 0.76
C THR A 376 -16.78 4.76 1.88
N MET A 377 -17.00 4.24 3.08
CA MET A 377 -17.23 5.01 4.31
C MET A 377 -16.72 4.28 5.54
N GLN A 378 -16.54 4.99 6.65
CA GLN A 378 -16.14 4.37 7.91
C GLN A 378 -17.20 3.40 8.43
N ALA A 379 -16.76 2.30 9.03
CA ALA A 379 -17.63 1.29 9.65
C ALA A 379 -18.61 1.89 10.68
N ALA A 380 -18.18 2.94 11.38
CA ALA A 380 -19.00 3.69 12.33
C ALA A 380 -20.21 4.38 11.68
N VAL A 381 -20.15 4.70 10.38
CA VAL A 381 -21.25 5.27 9.58
C VAL A 381 -22.02 4.16 8.86
N ALA A 382 -21.31 3.21 8.26
CA ALA A 382 -21.91 2.13 7.47
C ALA A 382 -22.87 1.26 8.30
N THR A 383 -22.49 0.94 9.56
CA THR A 383 -23.32 0.08 10.44
C THR A 383 -24.68 0.71 10.77
N PRO A 384 -24.77 1.91 11.33
CA PRO A 384 -26.07 2.52 11.62
C PRO A 384 -26.86 2.82 10.34
N LEU A 385 -26.22 3.19 9.22
CA LEU A 385 -26.89 3.39 7.95
C LEU A 385 -27.54 2.12 7.42
N ALA A 386 -26.85 0.98 7.49
CA ALA A 386 -27.42 -0.30 7.10
C ALA A 386 -28.61 -0.72 7.95
N VAL A 387 -28.59 -0.44 9.26
CA VAL A 387 -29.75 -0.67 10.14
C VAL A 387 -30.91 0.24 9.75
N VAL A 388 -30.66 1.53 9.51
CA VAL A 388 -31.67 2.50 9.05
C VAL A 388 -32.30 2.04 7.74
N LEU A 389 -31.50 1.68 6.74
CA LEU A 389 -32.02 1.20 5.45
C LEU A 389 -32.83 -0.08 5.61
N ASN A 390 -32.34 -1.02 6.40
CA ASN A 390 -33.09 -2.26 6.65
C ASN A 390 -34.47 -1.98 7.27
N GLU A 391 -34.56 -1.09 8.25
CA GLU A 391 -35.85 -0.71 8.89
C GLU A 391 -36.77 -0.01 7.87
N LEU A 392 -36.26 0.86 7.00
CA LEU A 392 -37.05 1.53 5.98
C LEU A 392 -37.56 0.56 4.90
N LEU A 393 -36.71 -0.34 4.43
CA LEU A 393 -37.10 -1.40 3.47
C LEU A 393 -38.14 -2.35 4.06
N GLN A 394 -37.99 -2.67 5.34
CA GLN A 394 -38.93 -3.51 6.07
C GLN A 394 -40.26 -2.83 6.25
N ASN A 395 -40.26 -1.55 6.62
CA ASN A 395 -41.49 -0.76 6.73
C ASN A 395 -42.22 -0.67 5.37
N ALA A 396 -41.53 -0.50 4.28
CA ALA A 396 -42.10 -0.54 2.93
C ALA A 396 -42.75 -1.91 2.67
N ALA A 397 -42.03 -3.00 2.91
CA ALA A 397 -42.56 -4.34 2.68
C ALA A 397 -43.79 -4.70 3.53
N GLU A 398 -43.86 -4.22 4.79
CA GLU A 398 -44.99 -4.52 5.72
C GLU A 398 -46.17 -3.59 5.55
N HIS A 399 -45.97 -2.30 5.29
CA HIS A 399 -47.02 -1.27 5.39
C HIS A 399 -47.48 -0.69 4.06
N ALA A 400 -46.72 -0.79 2.98
CA ALA A 400 -47.08 -0.18 1.71
C ALA A 400 -48.35 -0.78 1.05
N TRP A 401 -48.72 -2.01 1.43
CA TRP A 401 -49.93 -2.67 0.91
C TRP A 401 -51.25 -2.13 1.48
N GLY A 402 -51.24 -1.40 2.59
CA GLY A 402 -52.42 -0.93 3.28
C GLY A 402 -53.20 -2.02 3.99
N PRO A 403 -54.27 -1.67 4.78
CA PRO A 403 -55.15 -2.65 5.37
C PRO A 403 -55.95 -3.37 4.27
N SER A 404 -56.06 -4.71 4.34
CA SER A 404 -56.89 -5.50 3.43
C SER A 404 -58.35 -5.04 3.55
N VAL A 405 -58.86 -4.34 2.53
CA VAL A 405 -60.30 -4.07 2.42
C VAL A 405 -60.86 -5.18 1.57
N ASP A 406 -61.59 -6.11 2.21
CA ASP A 406 -62.35 -7.15 1.50
C ASP A 406 -63.34 -6.50 0.51
N GLY A 407 -63.11 -6.76 -0.76
CA GLY A 407 -64.06 -6.58 -1.87
C GLY A 407 -64.03 -5.23 -2.55
N VAL A 408 -63.39 -5.18 -3.69
CA VAL A 408 -63.84 -4.75 -5.00
C VAL A 408 -62.61 -4.54 -5.91
N ALA A 409 -62.42 -5.49 -6.84
CA ALA A 409 -61.51 -5.33 -7.96
C ALA A 409 -62.17 -4.54 -9.10
N ALA A 410 -61.51 -3.63 -9.71
CA ALA A 410 -61.84 -3.13 -11.05
C ALA A 410 -60.59 -3.24 -11.96
N PRO A 411 -60.76 -3.73 -13.16
CA PRO A 411 -59.64 -4.06 -14.08
C PRO A 411 -59.14 -2.87 -14.85
N VAL A 412 -57.83 -2.72 -14.98
CA VAL A 412 -57.20 -1.85 -15.98
C VAL A 412 -56.06 -2.60 -16.68
N GLY A 413 -56.10 -2.52 -18.03
CA GLY A 413 -55.25 -3.23 -18.95
C GLY A 413 -53.79 -2.77 -19.01
N PRO A 414 -53.00 -3.43 -19.90
CA PRO A 414 -51.54 -3.38 -19.81
C PRO A 414 -50.94 -2.19 -20.57
N THR A 415 -49.74 -1.87 -20.16
CA THR A 415 -48.75 -0.96 -20.75
C THR A 415 -48.76 0.47 -20.21
N GLU A 416 -47.77 0.78 -19.40
CA GLU A 416 -46.99 2.00 -19.62
C GLU A 416 -45.74 2.05 -18.72
N THR A 417 -44.71 2.62 -19.29
CA THR A 417 -43.36 2.88 -18.86
C THR A 417 -43.27 3.51 -17.48
N VAL A 418 -42.16 3.30 -16.78
CA VAL A 418 -41.68 3.72 -15.45
C VAL A 418 -41.94 5.20 -15.00
N ALA A 419 -42.83 5.93 -15.65
CA ALA A 419 -43.06 7.38 -15.42
C ALA A 419 -44.35 7.72 -14.63
N ALA A 420 -45.16 6.74 -14.22
CA ALA A 420 -46.38 7.02 -13.49
C ALA A 420 -46.50 6.09 -12.23
N LEU A 421 -45.87 6.49 -11.17
CA LEU A 421 -46.21 5.98 -9.83
C LEU A 421 -47.55 6.63 -9.45
N THR A 422 -48.64 5.86 -9.45
CA THR A 422 -49.97 6.31 -9.15
C THR A 422 -50.25 6.16 -7.64
N ASP A 423 -51.09 7.05 -7.05
CA ASP A 423 -51.50 7.05 -5.64
C ASP A 423 -52.36 5.82 -5.21
N ARG A 424 -52.12 4.66 -5.83
CA ARG A 424 -52.89 3.45 -5.57
C ARG A 424 -51.94 2.28 -5.34
N PRO A 425 -52.17 1.45 -4.29
CA PRO A 425 -51.37 0.25 -4.08
C PRO A 425 -51.38 -0.64 -5.29
N PRO A 426 -50.31 -1.41 -5.53
CA PRO A 426 -50.25 -2.33 -6.66
C PRO A 426 -51.40 -3.32 -6.58
N PRO A 427 -52.06 -3.69 -7.71
CA PRO A 427 -53.11 -4.68 -7.73
C PRO A 427 -52.58 -6.04 -7.27
N ASP A 428 -53.50 -6.90 -6.75
CA ASP A 428 -53.13 -8.26 -6.30
C ASP A 428 -52.34 -9.02 -7.38
N GLY A 429 -51.15 -9.50 -6.98
CA GLY A 429 -50.23 -10.22 -7.88
C GLY A 429 -49.17 -9.38 -8.58
N GLU A 430 -49.22 -8.04 -8.53
CA GLU A 430 -48.11 -7.20 -8.93
C GLU A 430 -47.12 -6.95 -7.78
N PRO A 431 -45.80 -6.89 -8.04
CA PRO A 431 -44.82 -6.65 -6.98
C PRO A 431 -44.91 -5.23 -6.43
N LEU A 432 -44.79 -5.11 -5.12
CA LEU A 432 -44.44 -3.82 -4.51
C LEU A 432 -43.04 -3.44 -4.97
N LEU A 433 -42.90 -2.28 -5.58
CA LEU A 433 -41.61 -1.74 -6.00
C LEU A 433 -41.07 -0.80 -4.95
N VAL A 434 -39.87 -1.04 -4.47
CA VAL A 434 -39.14 -0.13 -3.61
C VAL A 434 -37.86 0.29 -4.33
N ASP A 435 -37.72 1.58 -4.61
CA ASP A 435 -36.55 2.17 -5.28
C ASP A 435 -35.67 2.86 -4.23
N VAL A 436 -34.42 2.46 -4.16
CA VAL A 436 -33.40 3.05 -3.28
C VAL A 436 -32.39 3.77 -4.13
N GLN A 437 -32.36 5.09 -4.02
CA GLN A 437 -31.39 5.91 -4.72
C GLN A 437 -30.34 6.44 -3.76
N LEU A 438 -29.06 6.29 -4.12
CA LEU A 438 -27.91 6.75 -3.36
C LEU A 438 -27.11 7.71 -4.23
N GLU A 439 -26.84 8.90 -3.70
CA GLU A 439 -26.09 9.93 -4.39
C GLU A 439 -25.12 10.62 -3.43
N ARG A 440 -23.84 10.61 -3.76
CA ARG A 440 -22.82 11.30 -2.97
C ARG A 440 -22.63 12.71 -3.50
N VAL A 441 -22.99 13.72 -2.69
CA VAL A 441 -22.89 15.14 -3.02
C VAL A 441 -21.87 15.79 -2.08
N GLY A 442 -20.62 15.86 -2.52
CA GLY A 442 -19.52 16.37 -1.67
C GLY A 442 -19.34 15.55 -0.38
N PRO A 443 -19.42 16.18 0.81
CA PRO A 443 -19.26 15.49 2.09
C PRO A 443 -20.53 14.79 2.58
N GLU A 444 -21.60 14.80 1.81
CA GLU A 444 -22.89 14.26 2.21
C GLU A 444 -23.33 13.11 1.31
N LEU A 445 -23.97 12.11 1.90
CA LEU A 445 -24.67 11.04 1.21
C LEU A 445 -26.16 11.31 1.29
N HIS A 446 -26.79 11.45 0.13
CA HIS A 446 -28.24 11.56 -0.03
C HIS A 446 -28.78 10.17 -0.34
N VAL A 447 -29.75 9.73 0.46
CA VAL A 447 -30.41 8.44 0.26
C VAL A 447 -31.90 8.69 0.17
N THR A 448 -32.51 8.28 -0.93
CA THR A 448 -33.97 8.32 -1.12
C THR A 448 -34.50 6.91 -1.22
N VAL A 449 -35.44 6.55 -0.34
CA VAL A 449 -36.18 5.29 -0.37
C VAL A 449 -37.61 5.60 -0.76
N ARG A 450 -38.10 5.04 -1.87
CA ARG A 450 -39.42 5.28 -2.41
C ARG A 450 -40.15 3.95 -2.65
N ASP A 451 -41.37 3.83 -2.11
CA ASP A 451 -42.28 2.75 -2.44
C ASP A 451 -43.43 3.23 -3.36
N ASN A 452 -44.17 2.30 -3.98
CA ASN A 452 -45.35 2.55 -4.76
C ASN A 452 -46.62 2.12 -4.04
N GLY A 453 -46.59 2.17 -2.70
CA GLY A 453 -47.69 1.74 -1.83
C GLY A 453 -48.73 2.84 -1.54
N VAL A 454 -49.49 2.64 -0.46
CA VAL A 454 -50.58 3.54 -0.05
C VAL A 454 -50.15 4.90 0.51
N GLY A 455 -48.83 5.09 0.74
CA GLY A 455 -48.29 6.32 1.34
C GLY A 455 -48.51 6.41 2.84
N LEU A 456 -48.20 7.59 3.39
CA LEU A 456 -48.30 7.87 4.82
C LEU A 456 -49.71 8.28 5.23
N PRO A 457 -50.17 7.97 6.44
CA PRO A 457 -51.44 8.47 6.96
C PRO A 457 -51.50 10.01 6.98
N ALA A 458 -52.73 10.58 6.81
CA ALA A 458 -52.91 12.02 6.85
C ALA A 458 -52.47 12.59 8.21
N GLY A 459 -51.59 13.62 8.17
CA GLY A 459 -51.04 14.23 9.38
C GLY A 459 -49.90 13.46 10.04
N PHE A 460 -49.31 12.47 9.34
CA PHE A 460 -48.14 11.72 9.84
C PHE A 460 -46.96 12.66 10.09
N SER A 461 -46.36 12.52 11.25
CA SER A 461 -45.07 13.16 11.60
C SER A 461 -44.14 12.11 12.19
N ILE A 462 -42.89 12.04 11.67
CA ILE A 462 -41.88 11.13 12.20
C ILE A 462 -41.48 11.48 13.64
N ASP A 463 -41.65 12.75 14.03
CA ASP A 463 -41.32 13.22 15.39
C ASP A 463 -42.31 12.74 16.44
N GLU A 464 -43.57 12.50 16.04
CA GLU A 464 -44.65 12.06 16.92
C GLU A 464 -44.91 10.55 16.86
N THR A 465 -44.12 9.82 16.05
CA THR A 465 -44.35 8.39 15.90
C THR A 465 -44.03 7.61 17.15
N THR A 466 -44.89 6.66 17.49
CA THR A 466 -44.72 5.73 18.61
C THR A 466 -44.21 4.35 18.13
N SER A 467 -44.09 4.15 16.82
CA SER A 467 -43.55 2.89 16.27
C SER A 467 -42.08 2.72 16.65
N LEU A 468 -41.71 1.50 17.07
CA LEU A 468 -40.37 1.23 17.55
C LEU A 468 -39.34 1.38 16.40
N GLY A 469 -39.66 0.90 15.18
CA GLY A 469 -38.79 0.97 14.00
C GLY A 469 -38.43 2.40 13.62
N LEU A 470 -39.44 3.26 13.44
CA LEU A 470 -39.20 4.67 13.08
C LEU A 470 -38.53 5.48 14.21
N SER A 471 -38.76 5.11 15.47
CA SER A 471 -38.07 5.75 16.60
C SER A 471 -36.58 5.41 16.61
N ILE A 472 -36.19 4.17 16.21
CA ILE A 472 -34.79 3.74 16.02
C ILE A 472 -34.17 4.47 14.83
N VAL A 473 -34.88 4.53 13.70
CA VAL A 473 -34.41 5.25 12.51
C VAL A 473 -34.11 6.71 12.86
N ARG A 474 -35.02 7.40 13.50
CA ARG A 474 -34.83 8.79 13.95
C ARG A 474 -33.66 8.93 14.92
N GLY A 475 -33.56 8.03 15.89
CA GLY A 475 -32.45 8.00 16.85
C GLY A 475 -31.08 7.81 16.18
N LEU A 476 -30.96 6.82 15.30
CA LEU A 476 -29.71 6.54 14.59
C LEU A 476 -29.32 7.68 13.65
N VAL A 477 -30.28 8.20 12.85
CA VAL A 477 -30.01 9.30 11.94
C VAL A 477 -29.57 10.55 12.68
N GLY A 478 -30.30 10.95 13.73
CA GLY A 478 -30.01 12.18 14.45
C GLY A 478 -28.79 12.09 15.38
N THR A 479 -28.60 10.96 16.11
CA THR A 479 -27.58 10.89 17.17
C THR A 479 -26.29 10.22 16.73
N GLN A 480 -26.35 9.21 15.86
CA GLN A 480 -25.14 8.46 15.43
C GLN A 480 -24.63 8.92 14.06
N LEU A 481 -25.52 9.16 13.12
CA LEU A 481 -25.16 9.61 11.78
C LEU A 481 -25.04 11.13 11.66
N GLY A 482 -25.57 11.91 12.61
CA GLY A 482 -25.56 13.37 12.55
C GLY A 482 -26.31 13.93 11.34
N GLY A 483 -27.22 13.15 10.76
CA GLY A 483 -27.96 13.46 9.56
C GLY A 483 -29.36 13.94 9.80
N THR A 484 -30.10 14.10 8.71
CA THR A 484 -31.52 14.47 8.73
C THR A 484 -32.38 13.46 7.99
N ILE A 485 -33.64 13.33 8.40
CA ILE A 485 -34.61 12.46 7.74
C ILE A 485 -35.90 13.27 7.51
N SER A 486 -36.48 13.10 6.33
CA SER A 486 -37.82 13.60 6.03
C SER A 486 -38.66 12.54 5.34
N MET A 487 -39.94 12.54 5.57
CA MET A 487 -40.92 11.62 5.01
C MET A 487 -42.09 12.35 4.40
N ARG A 488 -42.52 11.92 3.21
CA ARG A 488 -43.68 12.49 2.51
C ARG A 488 -44.42 11.43 1.69
N THR A 489 -45.63 11.74 1.31
CA THR A 489 -46.41 10.94 0.37
C THR A 489 -46.31 11.56 -1.04
N ASP A 490 -45.90 10.75 -2.00
CA ASP A 490 -45.80 11.12 -3.41
C ASP A 490 -45.92 9.86 -4.28
N GLY A 491 -47.16 9.43 -4.55
CA GLY A 491 -47.45 8.18 -5.25
C GLY A 491 -46.96 6.92 -4.51
N GLY A 492 -46.96 6.95 -3.18
CA GLY A 492 -46.39 6.03 -2.21
C GLY A 492 -45.67 6.78 -1.13
N THR A 493 -44.85 6.09 -0.32
CA THR A 493 -44.01 6.74 0.70
C THR A 493 -42.65 7.10 0.11
N VAL A 494 -42.21 8.33 0.37
CA VAL A 494 -40.86 8.79 0.04
C VAL A 494 -40.17 9.20 1.31
N VAL A 495 -38.99 8.62 1.55
CA VAL A 495 -38.09 8.91 2.66
C VAL A 495 -36.79 9.46 2.13
N ASP A 496 -36.45 10.66 2.52
CA ASP A 496 -35.16 11.28 2.14
C ASP A 496 -34.28 11.40 3.38
N LEU A 497 -33.05 10.91 3.25
CA LEU A 497 -31.99 10.97 4.27
C LEU A 497 -30.84 11.80 3.72
N VAL A 498 -30.26 12.66 4.55
CA VAL A 498 -29.01 13.37 4.27
C VAL A 498 -28.04 13.09 5.42
N ILE A 499 -26.92 12.46 5.10
CA ILE A 499 -25.97 11.93 6.07
C ILE A 499 -24.58 12.50 5.79
N PRO A 500 -23.91 13.16 6.74
CA PRO A 500 -22.54 13.59 6.57
C PRO A 500 -21.60 12.37 6.52
N VAL A 501 -20.82 12.27 5.45
CA VAL A 501 -19.82 11.21 5.26
C VAL A 501 -18.47 11.89 5.11
N THR A 502 -17.72 11.99 6.21
CA THR A 502 -16.38 12.59 6.18
C THR A 502 -15.43 11.74 5.34
N HIS A 503 -14.70 12.39 4.44
CA HIS A 503 -13.60 11.78 3.72
C HIS A 503 -12.49 11.42 4.71
N SER A 504 -11.85 10.26 4.52
CA SER A 504 -10.55 9.99 5.11
C SER A 504 -9.55 11.05 4.60
N SER A 505 -8.63 11.48 5.46
CA SER A 505 -7.65 12.54 5.22
C SER A 505 -6.67 12.30 4.05
N ASP A 506 -6.81 11.23 3.29
CA ASP A 506 -5.93 10.88 2.16
C ASP A 506 -6.30 11.60 0.84
N ASP A 507 -7.47 12.26 0.75
CA ASP A 507 -7.86 12.99 -0.46
C ASP A 507 -7.35 14.45 -0.50
N LEU A 508 -6.64 14.92 0.54
CA LEU A 508 -6.11 16.30 0.61
C LEU A 508 -4.66 16.43 0.09
N GLU A 509 -3.98 15.36 -0.30
CA GLU A 509 -2.64 15.42 -0.91
C GLU A 509 -2.63 15.49 -2.44
N ASN A 510 -3.80 15.52 -3.10
CA ASN A 510 -3.91 15.57 -4.57
C ASN A 510 -4.66 16.81 -5.10
N ILE A 511 -4.59 17.96 -4.41
CA ILE A 511 -5.01 19.25 -4.97
C ILE A 511 -3.81 20.20 -5.07
#